data_1c1b07b473a92d90ba77a59bec219721
#
_entry.id   1c1b07b473a92d90ba77a59bec219721
#
_cell.length_a   1.000
_cell.length_b   1.000
_cell.length_c   1.000
_cell.angle_alpha   90.00
_cell.angle_beta   90.00
_cell.angle_gamma   90.00
#
_symmetry.space_group_name_H-M   'P 1'
#
loop_
_entity.id
_entity.type
_entity.pdbx_description
1 polymer ?
#
loop_
_entity_poly.entity_id
_entity_poly.type
_entity_poly.pdbx_seq_one_letter_code
_entity_poly.pdbx_strand_id
1 'polypeptide(L)'
;MLTIEEEKMTDEQYTQAESFWTRKDETEKKLDADALYSWIDEFLSSHKVLALATATKDFIRCTPLEYSWYTGALWIFTEGGLKFKALKENKHIAAAVFETSASFGGLRSLQIEGTVEPVELFSDEYKNVAEFRKIPMEALKKLKEPMWLLKIIPIEITCLNSDFKKDEFGSRQI
;
A
#
# COMPACT_ATOMS: atom_id res chain seq x y z
N MET A 1 -24.33 -40.06 8.67
CA MET A 1 -24.16 -38.66 8.30
C MET A 1 -23.37 -38.05 9.43
N LEU A 2 -22.06 -37.95 9.27
CA LEU A 2 -21.17 -37.35 10.29
C LEU A 2 -21.34 -35.84 10.19
N THR A 3 -21.96 -35.23 11.20
CA THR A 3 -21.96 -33.78 11.40
C THR A 3 -20.53 -33.37 11.80
N ILE A 4 -19.81 -32.74 10.89
CA ILE A 4 -18.59 -32.03 11.22
C ILE A 4 -19.06 -30.80 11.99
N GLU A 5 -18.89 -30.81 13.34
CA GLU A 5 -18.98 -29.59 14.11
C GLU A 5 -17.84 -28.68 13.62
N GLU A 6 -18.17 -27.54 13.04
CA GLU A 6 -17.20 -26.50 12.71
C GLU A 6 -16.62 -25.97 14.03
N GLU A 7 -15.44 -26.45 14.40
CA GLU A 7 -14.67 -25.86 15.50
C GLU A 7 -14.29 -24.44 15.13
N LYS A 8 -14.97 -23.47 15.71
CA LYS A 8 -14.60 -22.06 15.56
C LYS A 8 -13.29 -21.79 16.34
N MET A 9 -12.44 -20.95 15.78
CA MET A 9 -11.24 -20.50 16.48
C MET A 9 -11.61 -19.90 17.85
N THR A 10 -10.85 -20.26 18.87
CA THR A 10 -10.98 -19.68 20.22
C THR A 10 -10.29 -18.32 20.28
N ASP A 11 -10.60 -17.50 21.29
CA ASP A 11 -9.94 -16.20 21.51
C ASP A 11 -8.42 -16.35 21.73
N GLU A 12 -7.98 -17.44 22.35
CA GLU A 12 -6.56 -17.77 22.51
C GLU A 12 -5.89 -18.04 21.14
N GLN A 13 -6.55 -18.77 20.25
CA GLN A 13 -6.05 -19.03 18.90
C GLN A 13 -5.97 -17.74 18.06
N TYR A 14 -6.95 -16.84 18.20
CA TYR A 14 -6.89 -15.52 17.57
C TYR A 14 -5.69 -14.72 18.05
N THR A 15 -5.47 -14.64 19.38
CA THR A 15 -4.34 -13.92 20.00
C THR A 15 -3.00 -14.53 19.57
N GLN A 16 -2.92 -15.87 19.49
CA GLN A 16 -1.72 -16.55 19.02
C GLN A 16 -1.42 -16.25 17.56
N ALA A 17 -2.45 -16.25 16.71
CA ALA A 17 -2.31 -15.94 15.28
C ALA A 17 -1.90 -14.47 15.07
N GLU A 18 -2.53 -13.52 15.78
CA GLU A 18 -2.22 -12.09 15.73
C GLU A 18 -0.75 -11.82 16.04
N SER A 19 -0.24 -12.41 17.12
CA SER A 19 1.13 -12.18 17.58
C SER A 19 2.22 -12.96 16.81
N PHE A 20 1.85 -13.74 15.80
CA PHE A 20 2.80 -14.59 15.06
C PHE A 20 3.99 -13.80 14.48
N TRP A 21 3.69 -12.75 13.74
CA TRP A 21 4.74 -11.94 13.09
C TRP A 21 5.52 -11.11 14.11
N THR A 22 4.88 -10.56 15.13
CA THR A 22 5.56 -9.79 16.18
C THR A 22 6.63 -10.65 16.89
N ARG A 23 6.26 -11.87 17.33
CA ARG A 23 7.23 -12.79 17.94
C ARG A 23 8.36 -13.19 17.00
N LYS A 24 8.05 -13.35 15.72
CA LYS A 24 9.05 -13.74 14.73
C LYS A 24 10.03 -12.60 14.43
N ASP A 25 9.53 -11.38 14.35
CA ASP A 25 10.33 -10.18 14.13
C ASP A 25 11.34 -9.89 15.25
N GLU A 26 11.05 -10.31 16.50
CA GLU A 26 11.96 -10.18 17.65
C GLU A 26 13.24 -11.03 17.52
N THR A 27 13.18 -12.10 16.74
CA THR A 27 14.25 -13.10 16.64
C THR A 27 14.96 -13.12 15.30
N GLU A 28 14.33 -12.60 14.25
CA GLU A 28 14.90 -12.61 12.89
C GLU A 28 15.83 -11.41 12.65
N LYS A 29 16.94 -11.69 11.95
CA LYS A 29 17.87 -10.66 11.53
C LYS A 29 17.21 -9.67 10.57
N LYS A 30 17.42 -8.39 10.82
CA LYS A 30 16.89 -7.30 9.99
C LYS A 30 17.96 -6.76 9.03
N LEU A 31 17.50 -6.32 7.86
CA LEU A 31 18.32 -5.50 6.96
C LEU A 31 18.67 -4.18 7.65
N ASP A 32 19.80 -3.59 7.28
CA ASP A 32 20.04 -2.20 7.64
C ASP A 32 19.06 -1.25 6.93
N ALA A 33 18.86 -0.08 7.50
CA ALA A 33 17.83 0.86 7.03
C ALA A 33 18.04 1.30 5.57
N ASP A 34 19.30 1.50 5.16
CA ASP A 34 19.61 1.98 3.81
C ASP A 34 19.36 0.89 2.77
N ALA A 35 19.73 -0.36 3.08
CA ALA A 35 19.45 -1.51 2.21
C ALA A 35 17.94 -1.76 2.09
N LEU A 36 17.20 -1.69 3.18
CA LEU A 36 15.75 -1.83 3.19
C LEU A 36 15.07 -0.71 2.38
N TYR A 37 15.46 0.53 2.61
CA TYR A 37 14.93 1.67 1.86
C TYR A 37 15.19 1.54 0.36
N SER A 38 16.42 1.16 -0.02
CA SER A 38 16.78 0.96 -1.43
C SER A 38 15.92 -0.11 -2.09
N TRP A 39 15.65 -1.22 -1.39
CA TRP A 39 14.77 -2.29 -1.88
C TRP A 39 13.32 -1.81 -2.03
N ILE A 40 12.80 -1.05 -1.05
CA ILE A 40 11.46 -0.46 -1.09
C ILE A 40 11.32 0.50 -2.28
N ASP A 41 12.30 1.38 -2.47
CA ASP A 41 12.32 2.38 -3.54
C ASP A 41 12.30 1.71 -4.92
N GLU A 42 13.13 0.69 -5.12
CA GLU A 42 13.17 -0.11 -6.36
C GLU A 42 11.83 -0.83 -6.59
N PHE A 43 11.29 -1.48 -5.55
CA PHE A 43 10.04 -2.21 -5.65
C PHE A 43 8.88 -1.28 -6.01
N LEU A 44 8.72 -0.16 -5.32
CA LEU A 44 7.68 0.83 -5.61
C LEU A 44 7.85 1.49 -6.98
N SER A 45 9.08 1.74 -7.41
CA SER A 45 9.38 2.32 -8.73
C SER A 45 9.09 1.36 -9.88
N SER A 46 9.28 0.06 -9.67
CA SER A 46 9.05 -0.99 -10.69
C SER A 46 7.59 -1.38 -10.85
N HIS A 47 6.75 -1.19 -9.83
CA HIS A 47 5.33 -1.48 -9.86
C HIS A 47 4.50 -0.23 -10.18
N LYS A 48 3.29 -0.44 -10.70
CA LYS A 48 2.42 0.66 -11.17
C LYS A 48 1.01 0.62 -10.59
N VAL A 49 0.64 -0.48 -9.93
CA VAL A 49 -0.71 -0.67 -9.39
C VAL A 49 -0.62 -1.03 -7.91
N LEU A 50 -1.48 -0.43 -7.13
CA LEU A 50 -1.69 -0.77 -5.74
C LEU A 50 -3.16 -1.08 -5.46
N ALA A 51 -3.43 -1.79 -4.39
CA ALA A 51 -4.75 -1.93 -3.80
C ALA A 51 -4.87 -0.93 -2.63
N LEU A 52 -5.69 0.11 -2.79
CA LEU A 52 -5.92 1.13 -1.76
C LEU A 52 -7.13 0.77 -0.92
N ALA A 53 -6.94 0.54 0.35
CA ALA A 53 -7.99 0.36 1.35
C ALA A 53 -8.30 1.69 2.05
N THR A 54 -9.58 2.06 2.05
CA THR A 54 -10.12 3.23 2.73
C THR A 54 -11.31 2.81 3.59
N ALA A 55 -11.44 3.32 4.79
CA ALA A 55 -12.45 2.89 5.74
C ALA A 55 -12.98 4.03 6.62
N THR A 56 -14.24 3.91 7.03
CA THR A 56 -14.84 4.56 8.19
C THR A 56 -15.33 3.47 9.14
N LYS A 57 -16.01 3.83 10.22
CA LYS A 57 -16.58 2.87 11.15
C LYS A 57 -17.49 1.83 10.47
N ASP A 58 -18.30 2.28 9.50
CA ASP A 58 -19.34 1.45 8.89
C ASP A 58 -19.16 1.28 7.36
N PHE A 59 -18.00 1.65 6.83
CA PHE A 59 -17.73 1.56 5.39
C PHE A 59 -16.27 1.21 5.12
N ILE A 60 -16.06 0.15 4.36
CA ILE A 60 -14.75 -0.29 3.91
C ILE A 60 -14.75 -0.39 2.38
N ARG A 61 -13.71 0.11 1.76
CA ARG A 61 -13.49 -0.01 0.32
C ARG A 61 -12.04 -0.34 0.02
N CYS A 62 -11.83 -1.37 -0.80
CA CYS A 62 -10.53 -1.66 -1.42
C CYS A 62 -10.65 -1.38 -2.92
N THR A 63 -9.74 -0.57 -3.46
CA THR A 63 -9.78 -0.12 -4.86
C THR A 63 -8.41 -0.31 -5.49
N PRO A 64 -8.26 -1.13 -6.56
CA PRO A 64 -7.04 -1.14 -7.35
C PRO A 64 -6.90 0.17 -8.11
N LEU A 65 -5.72 0.79 -8.02
CA LEU A 65 -5.43 2.09 -8.61
C LEU A 65 -4.01 2.12 -9.18
N GLU A 66 -3.86 2.81 -10.28
CA GLU A 66 -2.55 3.15 -10.79
C GLU A 66 -1.90 4.23 -9.92
N TYR A 67 -0.61 4.07 -9.63
CA TYR A 67 0.15 5.04 -8.84
C TYR A 67 1.51 5.37 -9.47
N SER A 68 2.12 6.42 -8.96
CA SER A 68 3.53 6.73 -9.16
C SER A 68 4.22 6.88 -7.82
N TRP A 69 5.40 6.29 -7.69
CA TRP A 69 6.31 6.55 -6.58
C TRP A 69 7.21 7.73 -6.97
N TYR A 70 7.10 8.82 -6.26
CA TYR A 70 7.86 10.03 -6.55
C TYR A 70 8.05 10.86 -5.27
N THR A 71 9.27 11.32 -5.00
CA THR A 71 9.63 12.14 -3.82
C THR A 71 9.16 11.55 -2.48
N GLY A 72 9.28 10.22 -2.30
CA GLY A 72 8.92 9.55 -1.05
C GLY A 72 7.42 9.44 -0.78
N ALA A 73 6.58 9.64 -1.79
CA ALA A 73 5.13 9.53 -1.71
C ALA A 73 4.56 8.71 -2.87
N LEU A 74 3.36 8.15 -2.65
CA LEU A 74 2.59 7.49 -3.70
C LEU A 74 1.55 8.49 -4.22
N TRP A 75 1.56 8.72 -5.53
CA TRP A 75 0.72 9.71 -6.20
C TRP A 75 -0.30 9.02 -7.10
N ILE A 76 -1.57 9.36 -6.92
CA ILE A 76 -2.69 8.71 -7.63
C ILE A 76 -3.54 9.76 -8.31
N PHE A 77 -3.55 9.76 -9.65
CA PHE A 77 -4.56 10.46 -10.42
C PHE A 77 -5.85 9.65 -10.48
N THR A 78 -6.98 10.29 -10.26
CA THR A 78 -8.29 9.62 -10.20
C THR A 78 -9.44 10.56 -10.52
N GLU A 79 -10.43 10.06 -11.28
CA GLU A 79 -11.66 10.80 -11.55
C GLU A 79 -12.57 10.91 -10.31
N GLY A 80 -12.41 10.03 -9.32
CA GLY A 80 -13.26 10.03 -8.13
C GLY A 80 -13.61 8.64 -7.62
N GLY A 81 -14.85 8.44 -7.19
CA GLY A 81 -15.40 7.16 -6.76
C GLY A 81 -15.59 7.03 -5.25
N LEU A 82 -16.08 5.85 -4.82
CA LEU A 82 -16.54 5.62 -3.45
C LEU A 82 -15.46 5.71 -2.37
N LYS A 83 -14.18 5.62 -2.73
CA LYS A 83 -13.08 5.87 -1.78
C LYS A 83 -13.16 7.26 -1.12
N PHE A 84 -13.67 8.26 -1.84
CA PHE A 84 -13.83 9.62 -1.30
C PHE A 84 -14.88 9.71 -0.19
N LYS A 85 -15.85 8.77 -0.15
CA LYS A 85 -16.79 8.68 0.98
C LYS A 85 -16.04 8.45 2.29
N ALA A 86 -15.09 7.51 2.30
CA ALA A 86 -14.26 7.26 3.47
C ALA A 86 -13.26 8.39 3.71
N LEU A 87 -12.54 8.85 2.66
CA LEU A 87 -11.50 9.87 2.78
C LEU A 87 -12.00 11.23 3.26
N LYS A 88 -13.31 11.51 3.17
CA LYS A 88 -13.91 12.70 3.76
C LYS A 88 -13.80 12.70 5.28
N GLU A 89 -13.94 11.56 5.91
CA GLU A 89 -14.00 11.38 7.36
C GLU A 89 -12.68 10.88 7.94
N ASN A 90 -12.00 9.98 7.23
CA ASN A 90 -10.78 9.34 7.69
C ASN A 90 -9.69 9.42 6.61
N LYS A 91 -8.56 10.01 6.96
CA LYS A 91 -7.39 10.14 6.08
C LYS A 91 -6.40 8.98 6.21
N HIS A 92 -6.50 8.15 7.25
CA HIS A 92 -5.69 6.96 7.39
C HIS A 92 -6.11 5.91 6.38
N ILE A 93 -5.12 5.30 5.76
CA ILE A 93 -5.31 4.28 4.75
C ILE A 93 -4.36 3.10 4.96
N ALA A 94 -4.71 1.99 4.35
CA ALA A 94 -3.76 0.94 4.05
C ALA A 94 -3.66 0.73 2.54
N ALA A 95 -2.46 0.41 2.07
CA ALA A 95 -2.26 0.05 0.68
C ALA A 95 -1.39 -1.20 0.56
N ALA A 96 -1.58 -1.95 -0.52
CA ALA A 96 -0.74 -3.09 -0.83
C ALA A 96 -0.22 -2.98 -2.27
N VAL A 97 1.09 -3.22 -2.43
CA VAL A 97 1.75 -3.41 -3.72
C VAL A 97 2.35 -4.81 -3.71
N PHE A 98 2.10 -5.62 -4.71
CA PHE A 98 2.51 -7.02 -4.72
C PHE A 98 2.73 -7.55 -6.13
N GLU A 99 3.58 -8.58 -6.23
CA GLU A 99 3.77 -9.33 -7.46
C GLU A 99 2.58 -10.26 -7.72
N THR A 100 2.09 -10.26 -8.96
CA THR A 100 0.92 -11.08 -9.38
C THR A 100 1.29 -12.51 -9.76
N SER A 101 2.56 -12.82 -9.96
CA SER A 101 3.08 -14.13 -10.38
C SER A 101 3.72 -14.92 -9.24
N ALA A 102 3.23 -14.75 -8.01
CA ALA A 102 3.79 -15.43 -6.84
C ALA A 102 3.53 -16.93 -6.87
N SER A 103 4.58 -17.73 -6.60
CA SER A 103 4.47 -19.13 -6.23
C SER A 103 4.14 -19.28 -4.74
N PHE A 104 3.77 -20.49 -4.30
CA PHE A 104 3.59 -20.75 -2.88
C PHE A 104 4.88 -20.46 -2.10
N GLY A 105 4.80 -19.54 -1.13
CA GLY A 105 5.96 -19.08 -0.36
C GLY A 105 6.89 -18.10 -1.07
N GLY A 106 6.59 -17.71 -2.32
CA GLY A 106 7.40 -16.77 -3.11
C GLY A 106 6.78 -15.38 -3.28
N LEU A 107 5.83 -15.01 -2.44
CA LEU A 107 5.21 -13.69 -2.49
C LEU A 107 6.22 -12.59 -2.14
N ARG A 108 6.28 -11.57 -2.99
CA ARG A 108 6.94 -10.29 -2.70
C ARG A 108 5.89 -9.21 -2.66
N SER A 109 5.84 -8.47 -1.56
CA SER A 109 4.82 -7.45 -1.37
C SER A 109 5.26 -6.37 -0.38
N LEU A 110 4.62 -5.22 -0.51
CA LEU A 110 4.64 -4.15 0.48
C LEU A 110 3.23 -3.95 1.03
N GLN A 111 3.12 -3.83 2.34
CA GLN A 111 1.95 -3.33 3.03
C GLN A 111 2.31 -1.94 3.56
N ILE A 112 1.49 -0.97 3.26
CA ILE A 112 1.77 0.44 3.53
C ILE A 112 0.63 0.98 4.38
N GLU A 113 0.96 1.46 5.56
CA GLU A 113 0.07 2.32 6.35
C GLU A 113 0.47 3.77 6.14
N GLY A 114 -0.51 4.65 5.99
CA GLY A 114 -0.22 6.04 5.68
C GLY A 114 -1.44 6.95 5.77
N THR A 115 -1.21 8.19 5.38
CA THR A 115 -2.26 9.20 5.26
C THR A 115 -2.44 9.66 3.82
N VAL A 116 -3.65 10.08 3.47
CA VAL A 116 -3.97 10.68 2.17
C VAL A 116 -4.22 12.16 2.29
N GLU A 117 -3.54 12.93 1.46
CA GLU A 117 -3.78 14.36 1.26
C GLU A 117 -4.30 14.57 -0.16
N PRO A 118 -5.53 15.13 -0.34
CA PRO A 118 -5.95 15.64 -1.63
C PRO A 118 -5.11 16.85 -2.01
N VAL A 119 -4.58 16.85 -3.23
CA VAL A 119 -3.76 17.95 -3.74
C VAL A 119 -4.66 18.96 -4.43
N GLU A 120 -4.40 20.25 -4.23
CA GLU A 120 -5.14 21.32 -4.89
C GLU A 120 -4.95 21.24 -6.41
N LEU A 121 -6.06 21.31 -7.14
CA LEU A 121 -6.09 21.26 -8.59
C LEU A 121 -5.21 22.36 -9.20
N PHE A 122 -4.33 21.94 -10.10
CA PHE A 122 -3.44 22.83 -10.84
C PHE A 122 -2.43 23.62 -10.00
N SER A 123 -2.26 23.28 -8.72
CA SER A 123 -1.16 23.79 -7.89
C SER A 123 0.20 23.41 -8.48
N ASP A 124 1.27 23.95 -7.93
CA ASP A 124 2.63 23.60 -8.41
C ASP A 124 2.96 22.14 -8.11
N GLU A 125 2.50 21.61 -6.97
CA GLU A 125 2.65 20.19 -6.63
C GLU A 125 1.91 19.29 -7.65
N TYR A 126 0.67 19.65 -8.00
CA TYR A 126 -0.10 18.95 -9.04
C TYR A 126 0.62 18.97 -10.40
N LYS A 127 1.15 20.12 -10.82
CA LYS A 127 1.90 20.28 -12.07
C LYS A 127 3.16 19.44 -12.09
N ASN A 128 3.94 19.44 -10.99
CA ASN A 128 5.17 18.66 -10.87
C ASN A 128 4.92 17.15 -11.06
N VAL A 129 3.84 16.63 -10.45
CA VAL A 129 3.47 15.22 -10.61
C VAL A 129 2.96 14.93 -12.03
N ALA A 130 2.17 15.82 -12.63
CA ALA A 130 1.73 15.67 -14.01
C ALA A 130 2.92 15.65 -14.99
N GLU A 131 3.92 16.51 -14.78
CA GLU A 131 5.15 16.54 -15.56
C GLU A 131 5.96 15.25 -15.40
N PHE A 132 6.15 14.78 -14.15
CA PHE A 132 6.80 13.50 -13.85
C PHE A 132 6.12 12.34 -14.61
N ARG A 133 4.79 12.35 -14.65
CA ARG A 133 3.96 11.37 -15.38
C ARG A 133 3.93 11.61 -16.88
N LYS A 134 4.50 12.70 -17.37
CA LYS A 134 4.43 13.14 -18.77
C LYS A 134 2.98 13.35 -19.26
N ILE A 135 2.10 13.81 -18.36
CA ILE A 135 0.70 14.12 -18.67
C ILE A 135 0.63 15.62 -19.04
N PRO A 136 0.20 15.98 -20.27
CA PRO A 136 0.11 17.37 -20.66
C PRO A 136 -0.95 18.12 -19.82
N MET A 137 -0.57 19.22 -19.18
CA MET A 137 -1.49 20.03 -18.35
C MET A 137 -2.70 20.52 -19.13
N GLU A 138 -2.53 20.86 -20.40
CA GLU A 138 -3.64 21.30 -21.26
C GLU A 138 -4.65 20.18 -21.53
N ALA A 139 -4.23 18.92 -21.48
CA ALA A 139 -5.15 17.80 -21.55
C ALA A 139 -5.99 17.69 -20.27
N LEU A 140 -5.35 17.82 -19.12
CA LEU A 140 -6.04 17.76 -17.80
C LEU A 140 -7.05 18.91 -17.63
N LYS A 141 -6.72 20.12 -18.07
CA LYS A 141 -7.61 21.30 -18.01
C LYS A 141 -8.83 21.18 -18.94
N LYS A 142 -8.74 20.38 -20.02
CA LYS A 142 -9.83 20.18 -20.99
C LYS A 142 -10.79 19.05 -20.58
N LEU A 143 -10.49 18.31 -19.51
CA LEU A 143 -11.39 17.27 -19.03
C LEU A 143 -12.72 17.90 -18.57
N LYS A 144 -13.82 17.24 -18.89
CA LYS A 144 -15.16 17.65 -18.45
C LYS A 144 -15.31 17.59 -16.93
N GLU A 145 -14.77 16.56 -16.34
CA GLU A 145 -14.68 16.36 -14.89
C GLU A 145 -13.23 16.46 -14.45
N PRO A 146 -12.92 17.02 -13.27
CA PRO A 146 -11.54 17.18 -12.84
C PRO A 146 -10.87 15.85 -12.55
N MET A 147 -9.60 15.73 -12.92
CA MET A 147 -8.74 14.62 -12.51
C MET A 147 -8.13 14.98 -11.16
N TRP A 148 -8.63 14.38 -10.10
CA TRP A 148 -8.12 14.58 -8.74
C TRP A 148 -6.74 13.97 -8.59
N LEU A 149 -5.90 14.57 -7.77
CA LEU A 149 -4.62 14.01 -7.36
C LEU A 149 -4.63 13.74 -5.86
N LEU A 150 -4.32 12.51 -5.49
CA LEU A 150 -4.14 12.09 -4.11
C LEU A 150 -2.66 11.82 -3.85
N LYS A 151 -2.14 12.38 -2.76
CA LYS A 151 -0.81 12.11 -2.23
C LYS A 151 -0.94 11.18 -1.04
N ILE A 152 -0.34 10.01 -1.09
CA ILE A 152 -0.24 9.10 0.03
C ILE A 152 1.15 9.26 0.65
N ILE A 153 1.17 9.61 1.92
CA ILE A 153 2.38 9.74 2.73
C ILE A 153 2.48 8.48 3.58
N PRO A 154 3.46 7.59 3.32
CA PRO A 154 3.68 6.42 4.14
C PRO A 154 4.07 6.80 5.57
N ILE A 155 3.51 6.10 6.55
CA ILE A 155 3.89 6.16 7.97
C ILE A 155 4.72 4.94 8.31
N GLU A 156 4.29 3.76 7.85
CA GLU A 156 4.98 2.50 8.01
C GLU A 156 4.90 1.69 6.72
N ILE A 157 5.98 1.01 6.37
CA ILE A 157 6.03 0.09 5.24
C ILE A 157 6.55 -1.25 5.73
N THR A 158 5.70 -2.26 5.71
CA THR A 158 6.08 -3.65 5.94
C THR A 158 6.39 -4.35 4.62
N CYS A 159 7.60 -4.87 4.49
CA CYS A 159 8.03 -5.69 3.37
C CYS A 159 7.84 -7.17 3.67
N LEU A 160 7.37 -7.93 2.70
CA LEU A 160 7.44 -9.39 2.70
C LEU A 160 8.18 -9.85 1.46
N ASN A 161 9.33 -10.48 1.65
CA ASN A 161 10.12 -11.07 0.57
C ASN A 161 10.86 -12.32 1.07
N SER A 162 10.49 -13.48 0.56
CA SER A 162 11.11 -14.74 0.95
C SER A 162 12.58 -14.87 0.49
N ASP A 163 13.01 -14.09 -0.50
CA ASP A 163 14.40 -14.12 -0.96
C ASP A 163 15.40 -13.60 0.07
N PHE A 164 14.96 -12.74 1.01
CA PHE A 164 15.81 -12.28 2.11
C PHE A 164 16.37 -13.42 2.96
N LYS A 165 15.66 -14.56 3.00
CA LYS A 165 16.14 -15.76 3.70
C LYS A 165 17.40 -16.38 3.10
N LYS A 166 17.70 -16.12 1.81
CA LYS A 166 18.91 -16.60 1.15
C LYS A 166 20.16 -15.99 1.76
N ASP A 167 20.02 -14.78 2.33
CA ASP A 167 21.08 -14.02 2.98
C ASP A 167 20.90 -14.00 4.52
N GLU A 168 20.16 -14.99 5.06
CA GLU A 168 19.90 -15.19 6.48
C GLU A 168 19.10 -14.06 7.16
N PHE A 169 18.39 -13.23 6.40
CA PHE A 169 17.49 -12.22 6.95
C PHE A 169 16.06 -12.74 7.11
N GLY A 170 15.31 -12.14 8.00
CA GLY A 170 13.87 -12.37 8.09
C GLY A 170 13.15 -12.03 6.80
N SER A 171 12.15 -12.82 6.42
CA SER A 171 11.35 -12.55 5.23
C SER A 171 10.46 -11.31 5.36
N ARG A 172 10.14 -10.90 6.59
CA ARG A 172 9.40 -9.68 6.91
C ARG A 172 10.37 -8.63 7.45
N GLN A 173 10.29 -7.42 6.90
CA GLN A 173 11.08 -6.25 7.30
C GLN A 173 10.13 -5.06 7.50
N ILE A 174 10.43 -4.20 8.47
CA ILE A 174 9.67 -2.99 8.79
C ILE A 174 10.65 -1.84 8.91
#